data_27b681b58dfcf9846fbe914ff45d313e
#
_entry.id   27b681b58dfcf9846fbe914ff45d313e
#
_cell.length_a   1.000
_cell.length_b   1.000
_cell.length_c   1.000
_cell.angle_alpha   90.00
_cell.angle_beta   90.00
_cell.angle_gamma   90.00
#
_symmetry.space_group_name_H-M   'P 1'
#
loop_
_entity.id
_entity.type
_entity.pdbx_description
1 polymer ?
#
loop_
_entity_poly.entity_id
_entity_poly.type
_entity_poly.pdbx_seq_one_letter_code
_entity_poly.pdbx_strand_id
1 'polypeptide(L)'
;MCIRDSYIALFDAPKGDEAEKIIAAARPTVEGGVACIRAKRDFPAFKAGVVDKMKSSIINAVFYRFVIKAGPFTVSEVCISCRKCEGACPLGNIQMQDGKPVWGGRCTHCMACICGCPAEAIEYGKASRGKPRYECPEYKDCE
;
A
#
# COMPACT_ATOMS: atom_id res chain seq x y z
N MET A 1 -7.45 1.38 3.25
CA MET A 1 -6.14 0.75 2.95
C MET A 1 -5.19 1.03 4.11
N CYS A 2 -4.81 0.03 4.88
CA CYS A 2 -3.85 0.21 5.96
C CYS A 2 -2.44 0.14 5.37
N ILE A 3 -1.90 1.29 4.97
CA ILE A 3 -0.60 1.41 4.30
C ILE A 3 0.54 0.84 5.17
N ARG A 4 0.37 0.84 6.48
CA ARG A 4 1.39 0.38 7.43
C ARG A 4 1.69 -1.12 7.32
N ASP A 5 0.67 -1.92 7.09
CA ASP A 5 0.77 -3.37 7.18
C ASP A 5 1.02 -4.04 5.81
N SER A 6 0.89 -3.28 4.72
CA SER A 6 1.12 -3.77 3.36
C SER A 6 2.37 -3.18 2.68
N TYR A 7 3.18 -2.39 3.39
CA TYR A 7 4.41 -1.80 2.84
C TYR A 7 5.56 -2.81 2.85
N ILE A 8 5.46 -3.81 1.98
CA ILE A 8 6.37 -4.94 1.89
C ILE A 8 7.82 -4.58 1.54
N ALA A 9 8.07 -3.37 1.04
CA ALA A 9 9.43 -2.89 0.77
C ALA A 9 10.28 -2.73 2.05
N LEU A 10 9.65 -2.51 3.22
CA LEU A 10 10.35 -2.35 4.51
C LEU A 10 9.88 -3.34 5.58
N PHE A 11 8.61 -3.76 5.54
CA PHE A 11 7.99 -4.58 6.57
C PHE A 11 7.46 -5.89 5.98
N ASP A 12 7.27 -6.89 6.82
CA ASP A 12 6.56 -8.10 6.43
C ASP A 12 5.05 -7.86 6.57
N ALA A 13 4.27 -8.38 5.61
CA ALA A 13 2.83 -8.33 5.71
C ALA A 13 2.36 -9.27 6.83
N PRO A 14 1.33 -8.90 7.62
CA PRO A 14 0.78 -9.78 8.64
C PRO A 14 0.22 -11.06 8.01
N LYS A 15 0.34 -12.17 8.71
CA LYS A 15 -0.29 -13.45 8.30
C LYS A 15 -1.78 -13.40 8.63
N GLY A 16 -2.57 -14.29 8.01
CA GLY A 16 -4.03 -14.27 8.08
C GLY A 16 -4.60 -14.03 9.47
N ASP A 17 -4.23 -14.86 10.46
CA ASP A 17 -4.72 -14.74 11.85
C ASP A 17 -4.32 -13.42 12.53
N GLU A 18 -3.14 -12.92 12.24
CA GLU A 18 -2.66 -11.64 12.75
C GLU A 18 -3.40 -10.48 12.09
N ALA A 19 -3.64 -10.56 10.79
CA ALA A 19 -4.43 -9.59 10.05
C ALA A 19 -5.86 -9.50 10.56
N GLU A 20 -6.51 -10.62 10.86
CA GLU A 20 -7.85 -10.65 11.45
C GLU A 20 -7.89 -9.95 12.82
N LYS A 21 -6.91 -10.18 13.68
CA LYS A 21 -6.80 -9.50 14.98
C LYS A 21 -6.62 -8.00 14.82
N ILE A 22 -5.79 -7.56 13.87
CA ILE A 22 -5.57 -6.14 13.56
C ILE A 22 -6.86 -5.51 13.06
N ILE A 23 -7.58 -6.15 12.14
CA ILE A 23 -8.87 -5.68 11.60
C ILE A 23 -9.90 -5.58 12.73
N ALA A 24 -10.04 -6.62 13.55
CA ALA A 24 -10.97 -6.63 14.66
C ALA A 24 -10.70 -5.50 15.68
N ALA A 25 -9.42 -5.26 15.99
CA ALA A 25 -9.02 -4.16 16.87
C ALA A 25 -9.24 -2.77 16.26
N ALA A 26 -9.13 -2.63 14.94
CA ALA A 26 -9.33 -1.37 14.24
C ALA A 26 -10.82 -1.02 14.04
N ARG A 27 -11.71 -2.02 13.95
CA ARG A 27 -13.14 -1.87 13.65
C ARG A 27 -13.85 -0.81 14.52
N PRO A 28 -13.73 -0.79 15.87
CA PRO A 28 -14.40 0.22 16.69
C PRO A 28 -13.94 1.65 16.37
N THR A 29 -12.65 1.81 16.06
CA THR A 29 -12.09 3.12 15.69
C THR A 29 -12.62 3.60 14.35
N VAL A 30 -12.73 2.69 13.38
CA VAL A 30 -13.30 2.99 12.05
C VAL A 30 -14.77 3.34 12.16
N GLU A 31 -15.55 2.56 12.90
CA GLU A 31 -16.99 2.81 13.14
C GLU A 31 -17.21 4.17 13.82
N GLY A 32 -16.39 4.50 14.83
CA GLY A 32 -16.40 5.82 15.46
C GLY A 32 -16.11 6.95 14.49
N GLY A 33 -15.15 6.76 13.58
CA GLY A 33 -14.82 7.70 12.51
C GLY A 33 -15.99 7.89 11.54
N VAL A 34 -16.60 6.80 11.11
CA VAL A 34 -17.79 6.83 10.23
C VAL A 34 -18.96 7.57 10.91
N ALA A 35 -19.18 7.35 12.20
CA ALA A 35 -20.22 8.06 12.97
C ALA A 35 -19.94 9.57 13.02
N CYS A 36 -18.68 10.01 13.20
CA CYS A 36 -18.33 11.42 13.15
C CYS A 36 -18.59 12.04 11.77
N ILE A 37 -18.22 11.35 10.69
CA ILE A 37 -18.48 11.81 9.30
C ILE A 37 -19.97 11.95 9.04
N ARG A 38 -20.77 10.94 9.39
CA ARG A 38 -22.24 10.96 9.20
C ARG A 38 -22.91 12.07 9.98
N ALA A 39 -22.44 12.33 11.19
CA ALA A 39 -22.94 13.39 12.06
C ALA A 39 -22.37 14.77 11.73
N LYS A 40 -21.49 14.89 10.70
CA LYS A 40 -20.78 16.13 10.35
C LYS A 40 -20.07 16.78 11.56
N ARG A 41 -19.51 15.94 12.44
CA ARG A 41 -18.74 16.37 13.61
C ARG A 41 -17.25 16.22 13.34
N ASP A 42 -16.46 17.07 13.98
CA ASP A 42 -15.00 16.94 13.93
C ASP A 42 -14.53 15.67 14.62
N PHE A 43 -13.41 15.13 14.14
CA PHE A 43 -12.74 14.02 14.81
C PHE A 43 -12.15 14.49 16.14
N PRO A 44 -12.03 13.60 17.14
CA PRO A 44 -11.31 13.90 18.36
C PRO A 44 -9.94 14.47 18.07
N ALA A 45 -9.60 15.60 18.68
CA ALA A 45 -8.33 16.28 18.40
C ALA A 45 -7.15 15.40 18.81
N PHE A 46 -6.34 15.02 17.82
CA PHE A 46 -5.07 14.35 18.05
C PHE A 46 -3.98 15.40 18.35
N LYS A 47 -3.40 15.32 19.55
CA LYS A 47 -2.26 16.16 19.93
C LYS A 47 -0.97 15.49 19.44
N ALA A 48 -0.47 15.93 18.29
CA ALA A 48 0.82 15.46 17.79
C ALA A 48 1.96 15.91 18.71
N GLY A 49 2.77 14.95 19.18
CA GLY A 49 3.98 15.23 19.93
C GLY A 49 5.08 15.89 19.08
N VAL A 50 6.13 16.38 19.74
CA VAL A 50 7.29 16.98 19.04
C VAL A 50 7.94 15.98 18.10
N VAL A 51 8.05 14.71 18.50
CA VAL A 51 8.60 13.61 17.70
C VAL A 51 7.76 13.35 16.46
N ASP A 52 6.43 13.41 16.56
CA ASP A 52 5.52 13.21 15.42
C ASP A 52 5.65 14.35 14.41
N LYS A 53 5.78 15.59 14.89
CA LYS A 53 6.02 16.75 14.03
C LYS A 53 7.35 16.65 13.29
N MET A 54 8.41 16.22 13.97
CA MET A 54 9.73 16.02 13.36
C MET A 54 9.70 14.89 12.31
N LYS A 55 9.04 13.77 12.60
CA LYS A 55 8.84 12.67 11.63
C LYS A 55 8.04 13.12 10.41
N SER A 56 6.97 13.88 10.61
CA SER A 56 6.12 14.35 9.53
C SER A 56 6.75 15.43 8.66
N SER A 57 7.77 16.14 9.13
CA SER A 57 8.44 17.19 8.38
C SER A 57 9.76 16.70 7.74
N ILE A 58 10.83 16.63 8.52
CA ILE A 58 12.18 16.40 7.99
C ILE A 58 12.34 14.96 7.49
N ILE A 59 11.95 13.96 8.32
CA ILE A 59 12.11 12.55 7.96
C ILE A 59 11.26 12.20 6.76
N ASN A 60 10.03 12.71 6.68
CA ASN A 60 9.15 12.47 5.56
C ASN A 60 9.72 13.05 4.25
N ALA A 61 10.23 14.28 4.27
CA ALA A 61 10.84 14.90 3.09
C ALA A 61 12.05 14.12 2.58
N VAL A 62 12.93 13.67 3.48
CA VAL A 62 14.09 12.83 3.15
C VAL A 62 13.64 11.47 2.60
N PHE A 63 12.65 10.84 3.22
CA PHE A 63 12.09 9.56 2.77
C PHE A 63 11.53 9.64 1.35
N TYR A 64 10.72 10.67 1.06
CA TYR A 64 10.18 10.88 -0.29
C TYR A 64 11.28 11.11 -1.33
N ARG A 65 12.31 11.86 -0.97
CA ARG A 65 13.39 12.18 -1.92
C ARG A 65 14.31 11.00 -2.23
N PHE A 66 14.58 10.15 -1.26
CA PHE A 66 15.62 9.11 -1.39
C PHE A 66 15.06 7.69 -1.47
N VAL A 67 13.95 7.40 -0.82
CA VAL A 67 13.40 6.04 -0.73
C VAL A 67 12.29 5.80 -1.76
N ILE A 68 11.41 6.78 -1.98
CA ILE A 68 10.27 6.64 -2.89
C ILE A 68 10.71 6.78 -4.35
N LYS A 69 10.99 5.65 -5.01
CA LYS A 69 11.41 5.59 -6.42
C LYS A 69 10.75 4.43 -7.13
N ALA A 70 10.32 4.67 -8.38
CA ALA A 70 9.75 3.62 -9.22
C ALA A 70 10.82 2.70 -9.86
N GLY A 71 12.07 3.16 -9.99
CA GLY A 71 13.13 2.43 -10.68
C GLY A 71 13.39 1.00 -10.21
N PRO A 72 13.32 0.67 -8.90
CA PRO A 72 13.53 -0.70 -8.43
C PRO A 72 12.40 -1.69 -8.73
N PHE A 73 11.24 -1.27 -9.26
CA PHE A 73 10.22 -2.22 -9.66
C PHE A 73 10.69 -3.09 -10.82
N THR A 74 10.53 -4.39 -10.70
CA THR A 74 10.89 -5.38 -11.70
C THR A 74 9.72 -6.33 -11.95
N VAL A 75 9.66 -6.88 -13.16
CA VAL A 75 8.65 -7.85 -13.58
C VAL A 75 9.34 -9.13 -14.02
N SER A 76 8.89 -10.25 -13.51
CA SER A 76 9.39 -11.57 -13.90
C SER A 76 8.65 -12.13 -15.12
N GLU A 77 9.17 -13.22 -15.69
CA GLU A 77 8.58 -13.88 -16.86
C GLU A 77 7.23 -14.55 -16.58
N VAL A 78 6.87 -14.76 -15.31
CA VAL A 78 5.55 -15.31 -14.93
C VAL A 78 4.41 -14.30 -15.09
N CYS A 79 4.70 -13.09 -15.57
CA CYS A 79 3.68 -12.07 -15.85
C CYS A 79 2.73 -12.54 -16.95
N ILE A 80 1.44 -12.60 -16.62
CA ILE A 80 0.37 -13.01 -17.54
C ILE A 80 -0.28 -11.84 -18.30
N SER A 81 0.30 -10.66 -18.26
CA SER A 81 -0.18 -9.45 -18.98
C SER A 81 -1.64 -9.05 -18.68
N CYS A 82 -2.17 -9.39 -17.51
CA CYS A 82 -3.58 -9.19 -17.13
C CYS A 82 -3.97 -7.73 -16.88
N ARG A 83 -3.04 -6.78 -16.87
CA ARG A 83 -3.24 -5.33 -16.66
C ARG A 83 -3.81 -4.92 -15.28
N LYS A 84 -4.00 -5.84 -14.33
CA LYS A 84 -4.50 -5.50 -12.99
C LYS A 84 -3.65 -4.42 -12.29
N CYS A 85 -2.32 -4.49 -12.45
CA CYS A 85 -1.40 -3.51 -11.87
C CYS A 85 -1.58 -2.09 -12.45
N GLU A 86 -1.92 -1.97 -13.73
CA GLU A 86 -2.23 -0.71 -14.39
C GLU A 86 -3.52 -0.11 -13.82
N GLY A 87 -4.59 -0.91 -13.72
CA GLY A 87 -5.87 -0.49 -13.13
C GLY A 87 -5.79 -0.20 -11.62
N ALA A 88 -4.97 -0.96 -10.88
CA ALA A 88 -4.79 -0.77 -9.44
C ALA A 88 -3.95 0.47 -9.07
N CYS A 89 -3.27 1.11 -10.04
CA CYS A 89 -2.44 2.26 -9.74
C CYS A 89 -3.28 3.54 -9.57
N PRO A 90 -3.40 4.10 -8.34
CA PRO A 90 -4.26 5.26 -8.10
C PRO A 90 -3.79 6.55 -8.80
N LEU A 91 -2.55 6.56 -9.28
CA LEU A 91 -1.96 7.70 -10.00
C LEU A 91 -1.88 7.48 -11.52
N GLY A 92 -2.37 6.36 -12.05
CA GLY A 92 -2.21 5.99 -13.46
C GLY A 92 -0.74 5.99 -13.89
N ASN A 93 0.18 5.59 -13.00
CA ASN A 93 1.62 5.67 -13.19
C ASN A 93 2.21 4.39 -13.81
N ILE A 94 1.38 3.43 -14.16
CA ILE A 94 1.78 2.16 -14.78
C ILE A 94 1.15 2.09 -16.17
N GLN A 95 1.96 1.76 -17.17
CA GLN A 95 1.51 1.53 -18.54
C GLN A 95 2.04 0.19 -19.03
N MET A 96 1.24 -0.52 -19.82
CA MET A 96 1.71 -1.75 -20.45
C MET A 96 2.52 -1.44 -21.71
N GLN A 97 3.75 -1.95 -21.76
CA GLN A 97 4.63 -1.91 -22.93
C GLN A 97 5.10 -3.34 -23.23
N ASP A 98 4.96 -3.79 -24.45
CA ASP A 98 5.32 -5.14 -24.89
C ASP A 98 4.78 -6.26 -23.97
N GLY A 99 3.54 -6.09 -23.49
CA GLY A 99 2.88 -7.04 -22.60
C GLY A 99 3.33 -7.01 -21.14
N LYS A 100 4.26 -6.12 -20.75
CA LYS A 100 4.75 -5.98 -19.37
C LYS A 100 4.47 -4.58 -18.81
N PRO A 101 4.21 -4.43 -17.50
CA PRO A 101 4.02 -3.13 -16.88
C PRO A 101 5.33 -2.36 -16.76
N VAL A 102 5.27 -1.08 -17.08
CA VAL A 102 6.36 -0.10 -16.93
C VAL A 102 5.89 1.03 -16.04
N TRP A 103 6.70 1.42 -15.07
CA TRP A 103 6.40 2.47 -14.10
C TRP A 103 6.95 3.83 -14.54
N GLY A 104 6.11 4.85 -14.48
CA GLY A 104 6.52 6.24 -14.63
C GLY A 104 7.14 6.84 -13.35
N GLY A 105 7.44 8.14 -13.39
CA GLY A 105 8.12 8.85 -12.30
C GLY A 105 7.26 9.24 -11.10
N ARG A 106 5.93 9.05 -11.13
CA ARG A 106 4.99 9.53 -10.08
C ARG A 106 4.55 8.45 -9.11
N CYS A 107 5.45 7.53 -8.76
CA CYS A 107 5.14 6.46 -7.82
C CYS A 107 5.09 6.97 -6.37
N THR A 108 4.06 6.59 -5.61
CA THR A 108 3.92 6.88 -4.17
C THR A 108 4.21 5.68 -3.29
N HIS A 109 4.74 4.59 -3.85
CA HIS A 109 5.02 3.35 -3.11
C HIS A 109 3.82 2.78 -2.35
N CYS A 110 2.62 2.88 -2.88
CA CYS A 110 1.42 2.31 -2.25
C CYS A 110 1.40 0.76 -2.29
N MET A 111 2.29 0.14 -3.07
CA MET A 111 2.45 -1.32 -3.24
C MET A 111 1.21 -2.07 -3.79
N ALA A 112 0.17 -1.36 -4.19
CA ALA A 112 -1.05 -1.98 -4.73
C ALA A 112 -0.77 -2.88 -5.95
N CYS A 113 0.16 -2.48 -6.82
CA CYS A 113 0.56 -3.26 -7.98
C CYS A 113 1.24 -4.60 -7.63
N ILE A 114 2.02 -4.64 -6.54
CA ILE A 114 2.68 -5.86 -6.05
C ILE A 114 1.65 -6.76 -5.38
N CYS A 115 0.89 -6.21 -4.41
CA CYS A 115 -0.05 -6.97 -3.60
C CYS A 115 -1.22 -7.52 -4.43
N GLY A 116 -1.70 -6.75 -5.42
CA GLY A 116 -2.80 -7.16 -6.28
C GLY A 116 -2.38 -7.97 -7.53
N CYS A 117 -1.11 -8.37 -7.66
CA CYS A 117 -0.66 -9.16 -8.80
C CYS A 117 -1.01 -10.65 -8.62
N PRO A 118 -1.94 -11.23 -9.40
CA PRO A 118 -2.37 -12.61 -9.21
C PRO A 118 -1.29 -13.64 -9.55
N ALA A 119 -0.31 -13.26 -10.37
CA ALA A 119 0.83 -14.10 -10.71
C ALA A 119 2.07 -13.82 -9.84
N GLU A 120 1.97 -12.92 -8.85
CA GLU A 120 3.09 -12.44 -8.02
C GLU A 120 4.36 -12.07 -8.83
N ALA A 121 4.14 -11.58 -10.07
CA ALA A 121 5.20 -11.32 -11.04
C ALA A 121 5.97 -10.03 -10.76
N ILE A 122 5.48 -9.15 -9.88
CA ILE A 122 6.05 -7.83 -9.61
C ILE A 122 6.83 -7.85 -8.31
N GLU A 123 8.07 -7.35 -8.36
CA GLU A 123 8.94 -7.21 -7.21
C GLU A 123 9.52 -5.80 -7.08
N TYR A 124 9.83 -5.39 -5.86
CA TYR A 124 10.57 -4.16 -5.57
C TYR A 124 12.02 -4.51 -5.20
N GLY A 125 12.84 -4.67 -6.20
CA GLY A 125 14.24 -5.11 -6.06
C GLY A 125 14.34 -6.45 -5.32
N LYS A 126 15.19 -6.48 -4.28
CA LYS A 126 15.33 -7.64 -3.38
C LYS A 126 14.42 -7.55 -2.15
N ALA A 127 13.86 -6.37 -1.88
CA ALA A 127 13.19 -6.08 -0.63
C ALA A 127 11.83 -6.79 -0.47
N SER A 128 11.14 -7.09 -1.56
CA SER A 128 9.82 -7.75 -1.55
C SER A 128 9.87 -9.25 -1.87
N ARG A 129 11.03 -9.77 -2.28
CA ARG A 129 11.15 -11.18 -2.70
C ARG A 129 10.85 -12.14 -1.55
N GLY A 130 9.98 -13.12 -1.83
CA GLY A 130 9.59 -14.15 -0.86
C GLY A 130 8.71 -13.63 0.28
N LYS A 131 8.30 -12.38 0.26
CA LYS A 131 7.37 -11.83 1.24
C LYS A 131 5.93 -12.14 0.85
N PRO A 132 5.05 -12.43 1.83
CA PRO A 132 3.65 -12.69 1.55
C PRO A 132 2.98 -11.45 0.95
N ARG A 133 2.05 -11.68 0.02
CA ARG A 133 1.17 -10.64 -0.53
C ARG A 133 -0.10 -10.59 0.31
N TYR A 134 -0.40 -9.43 0.87
CA TYR A 134 -1.60 -9.26 1.67
C TYR A 134 -2.69 -8.55 0.85
N GLU A 135 -3.84 -9.18 0.78
CA GLU A 135 -5.10 -8.57 0.35
C GLU A 135 -6.07 -8.63 1.52
N CYS A 136 -6.78 -7.53 1.78
CA CYS A 136 -7.80 -7.50 2.82
C CYS A 136 -8.91 -8.50 2.46
N PRO A 137 -9.24 -9.48 3.33
CA PRO A 137 -10.27 -10.48 3.02
C PRO A 137 -11.62 -9.86 2.70
N GLU A 138 -12.01 -8.81 3.41
CA GLU A 138 -13.29 -8.10 3.23
C GLU A 138 -13.36 -7.32 1.90
N TYR A 139 -12.24 -7.11 1.21
CA TYR A 139 -12.24 -6.40 -0.08
C TYR A 139 -12.71 -7.28 -1.24
N LYS A 140 -12.60 -8.60 -1.11
CA LYS A 140 -13.03 -9.55 -2.14
C LYS A 140 -14.55 -9.61 -2.31
N ASP A 141 -15.30 -9.16 -1.31
CA ASP A 141 -16.76 -9.18 -1.29
C ASP A 141 -17.37 -7.88 -1.87
N CYS A 142 -16.56 -6.96 -2.38
CA CYS A 142 -16.97 -5.65 -2.90
C CYS A 142 -16.91 -5.53 -4.44
N GLU A 143 -16.64 -6.63 -5.18
CA GLU A 143 -16.66 -6.68 -6.65
C GLU A 143 -18.02 -7.06 -7.23
#